data_1175ad368ac793a668636acc24bd6747
#
_entry.id   1175ad368ac793a668636acc24bd6747
#
_cell.length_a   1.000
_cell.length_b   1.000
_cell.length_c   1.000
_cell.angle_alpha   90.00
_cell.angle_beta   90.00
_cell.angle_gamma   90.00
#
_symmetry.space_group_name_H-M   'P 1'
#
loop_
_entity.id
_entity.type
_entity.pdbx_description
1 polymer ?
#
loop_
_entity_poly.entity_id
_entity_poly.type
_entity_poly.pdbx_seq_one_letter_code
_entity_poly.pdbx_strand_id
1 'polypeptide(L)'
;RDGRKNSVTAHDWGYRYRPSAKQKTWGFPRGRVVGGSSAVNTCIALRGHPYDYDEWQALGLDGWSFTDCLPAFKRLEHDLDFDNEWHGASGPLPLRRHPESELSTWSAAFVEASRRLGYPETVDHNDPELPSGVGPHAMNKMGGERISVARAYLGPEVRKRRGLSISANTFARRIVFEGRRFRGLEVERDGEVRLLTADRLVV
;
A
#
# COMPACT_ATOMS: atom_id res chain seq x y z
N ARG A 1 13.67 -11.25 -7.28
CA ARG A 1 12.74 -11.39 -8.43
C ARG A 1 12.39 -9.99 -8.94
N ASP A 2 12.31 -9.82 -10.25
CA ASP A 2 11.94 -8.54 -10.86
C ASP A 2 10.46 -8.23 -10.58
N GLY A 3 10.21 -7.27 -9.69
CA GLY A 3 8.85 -6.87 -9.29
C GLY A 3 7.99 -6.37 -10.44
N ARG A 4 8.61 -5.87 -11.52
CA ARG A 4 7.90 -5.41 -12.72
C ARG A 4 7.23 -6.56 -13.46
N LYS A 5 7.83 -7.74 -13.46
CA LYS A 5 7.26 -8.93 -14.11
C LYS A 5 6.07 -9.50 -13.36
N ASN A 6 6.03 -9.36 -12.03
CA ASN A 6 4.93 -9.88 -11.24
C ASN A 6 3.64 -9.10 -11.42
N SER A 7 3.71 -7.80 -11.71
CA SER A 7 2.54 -6.93 -11.88
C SER A 7 1.78 -7.15 -13.20
N VAL A 8 2.41 -7.75 -14.20
CA VAL A 8 1.86 -7.88 -15.57
C VAL A 8 1.66 -9.33 -16.01
N THR A 9 1.75 -10.29 -15.08
CA THR A 9 1.62 -11.73 -15.35
C THR A 9 0.43 -12.33 -14.60
N ALA A 10 0.56 -13.56 -14.09
CA ALA A 10 -0.51 -14.37 -13.53
C ALA A 10 -1.32 -13.75 -12.36
N HIS A 11 -0.80 -12.70 -11.73
CA HIS A 11 -1.42 -12.07 -10.56
C HIS A 11 -1.91 -10.64 -10.82
N ASP A 12 -2.31 -10.33 -12.04
CA ASP A 12 -2.85 -9.03 -12.43
C ASP A 12 -4.31 -9.13 -12.85
N TRP A 13 -5.11 -8.12 -12.50
CA TRP A 13 -6.49 -8.00 -12.95
C TRP A 13 -6.60 -7.64 -14.43
N GLY A 14 -5.52 -7.16 -15.06
CA GLY A 14 -5.50 -6.75 -16.46
C GLY A 14 -6.23 -5.45 -16.73
N TYR A 15 -6.43 -4.59 -15.72
CA TYR A 15 -7.09 -3.31 -15.92
C TYR A 15 -6.31 -2.41 -16.86
N ARG A 16 -7.06 -1.61 -17.58
CA ARG A 16 -6.54 -0.62 -18.52
C ARG A 16 -7.23 0.71 -18.33
N TYR A 17 -6.53 1.80 -18.56
CA TYR A 17 -7.10 3.12 -18.55
C TYR A 17 -6.62 3.95 -19.73
N ARG A 18 -7.43 4.91 -20.11
CA ARG A 18 -7.13 5.91 -21.13
C ARG A 18 -7.32 7.27 -20.49
N PRO A 19 -6.26 8.06 -20.26
CA PRO A 19 -6.38 9.36 -19.60
C PRO A 19 -7.26 10.37 -20.36
N SER A 20 -7.26 10.30 -21.68
CA SER A 20 -8.17 11.09 -22.53
C SER A 20 -8.45 10.34 -23.84
N ALA A 21 -9.47 10.75 -24.60
CA ALA A 21 -9.81 10.15 -25.87
C ALA A 21 -8.67 10.20 -26.92
N LYS A 22 -7.74 11.16 -26.76
CA LYS A 22 -6.61 11.38 -27.68
C LYS A 22 -5.37 10.60 -27.31
N GLN A 23 -5.32 9.97 -26.12
CA GLN A 23 -4.14 9.27 -25.61
C GLN A 23 -4.23 7.74 -25.81
N LYS A 24 -3.07 7.09 -25.74
CA LYS A 24 -2.97 5.63 -25.75
C LYS A 24 -3.65 5.02 -24.52
N THR A 25 -4.12 3.81 -24.67
CA THR A 25 -4.55 2.98 -23.54
C THR A 25 -3.33 2.41 -22.85
N TRP A 26 -3.25 2.58 -21.53
CA TRP A 26 -2.16 2.10 -20.68
C TRP A 26 -2.63 0.93 -19.82
N GLY A 27 -1.72 0.03 -19.50
CA GLY A 27 -1.96 -0.96 -18.46
C GLY A 27 -2.09 -0.27 -17.10
N PHE A 28 -2.98 -0.79 -16.26
CA PHE A 28 -3.19 -0.31 -14.89
C PHE A 28 -3.09 -1.50 -13.92
N PRO A 29 -1.85 -1.98 -13.66
CA PRO A 29 -1.63 -3.19 -12.89
C PRO A 29 -2.22 -3.12 -11.49
N ARG A 30 -3.00 -4.14 -11.12
CA ARG A 30 -3.54 -4.32 -9.77
C ARG A 30 -3.48 -5.80 -9.40
N GLY A 31 -3.00 -6.08 -8.19
CA GLY A 31 -2.78 -7.46 -7.75
C GLY A 31 -4.07 -8.28 -7.62
N ARG A 32 -4.15 -9.36 -8.38
CA ARG A 32 -5.17 -10.40 -8.29
C ARG A 32 -4.66 -11.56 -7.44
N VAL A 33 -4.53 -11.32 -6.14
CA VAL A 33 -3.95 -12.27 -5.18
C VAL A 33 -4.33 -11.84 -3.77
N VAL A 34 -4.30 -12.76 -2.79
CA VAL A 34 -4.46 -12.39 -1.37
C VAL A 34 -3.35 -11.42 -0.97
N GLY A 35 -3.73 -10.28 -0.41
CA GLY A 35 -2.84 -9.14 -0.17
C GLY A 35 -2.89 -8.07 -1.26
N GLY A 36 -3.63 -8.32 -2.36
CA GLY A 36 -3.86 -7.34 -3.42
C GLY A 36 -2.56 -6.79 -4.01
N SER A 37 -2.57 -5.50 -4.33
CA SER A 37 -1.41 -4.84 -4.93
C SER A 37 -0.18 -4.79 -4.03
N SER A 38 -0.31 -4.92 -2.69
CA SER A 38 0.85 -5.01 -1.81
C SER A 38 1.71 -6.26 -2.05
N ALA A 39 1.12 -7.31 -2.63
CA ALA A 39 1.82 -8.53 -2.97
C ALA A 39 2.62 -8.44 -4.29
N VAL A 40 2.39 -7.40 -5.11
CA VAL A 40 2.98 -7.27 -6.46
C VAL A 40 3.63 -5.91 -6.74
N ASN A 41 3.49 -4.92 -5.87
CA ASN A 41 4.07 -3.58 -6.00
C ASN A 41 5.60 -3.57 -5.84
N THR A 42 6.20 -2.39 -5.83
CA THR A 42 7.66 -2.21 -5.67
C THR A 42 8.13 -2.15 -4.21
N CYS A 43 7.26 -2.42 -3.24
CA CYS A 43 7.52 -2.39 -1.80
C CYS A 43 7.81 -0.99 -1.21
N ILE A 44 7.64 0.07 -1.96
CA ILE A 44 7.82 1.44 -1.46
C ILE A 44 6.64 1.79 -0.55
N ALA A 45 6.93 2.31 0.64
CA ALA A 45 5.97 2.72 1.66
C ALA A 45 6.16 4.19 1.99
N LEU A 46 5.64 5.05 1.11
CA LEU A 46 5.65 6.50 1.29
C LEU A 46 4.27 6.98 1.71
N ARG A 47 4.25 7.94 2.62
CA ARG A 47 3.07 8.73 2.96
C ARG A 47 2.90 9.86 1.96
N GLY A 48 1.69 10.42 1.84
CA GLY A 48 1.48 11.70 1.20
C GLY A 48 2.11 12.82 2.01
N HIS A 49 2.34 13.97 1.36
CA HIS A 49 2.82 15.16 2.05
C HIS A 49 1.72 15.69 3.00
N PRO A 50 2.03 16.27 4.17
CA PRO A 50 1.04 16.85 5.06
C PRO A 50 0.01 17.72 4.36
N TYR A 51 0.45 18.55 3.43
CA TYR A 51 -0.40 19.42 2.63
C TYR A 51 -1.54 18.66 1.90
N ASP A 52 -1.30 17.45 1.40
CA ASP A 52 -2.30 16.66 0.69
C ASP A 52 -3.49 16.31 1.58
N TYR A 53 -3.23 15.99 2.84
CA TYR A 53 -4.24 15.65 3.85
C TYR A 53 -4.96 16.91 4.37
N ASP A 54 -4.21 17.97 4.61
CA ASP A 54 -4.76 19.24 5.10
C ASP A 54 -5.66 19.88 4.03
N GLU A 55 -5.36 19.70 2.73
CA GLU A 55 -6.25 20.08 1.64
C GLU A 55 -7.56 19.28 1.68
N TRP A 56 -7.52 17.97 1.96
CA TRP A 56 -8.73 17.18 2.10
C TRP A 56 -9.59 17.68 3.27
N GLN A 57 -9.01 18.02 4.39
CA GLN A 57 -9.74 18.64 5.49
C GLN A 57 -10.34 19.99 5.08
N ALA A 58 -9.60 20.83 4.40
CA ALA A 58 -10.08 22.11 3.91
C ALA A 58 -11.26 21.99 2.91
N LEU A 59 -11.36 20.86 2.20
CA LEU A 59 -12.49 20.52 1.34
C LEU A 59 -13.71 19.99 2.12
N GLY A 60 -13.66 19.98 3.46
CA GLY A 60 -14.78 19.59 4.33
C GLY A 60 -14.75 18.12 4.79
N LEU A 61 -13.61 17.43 4.65
CA LEU A 61 -13.44 16.09 5.16
C LEU A 61 -12.85 16.14 6.58
N ASP A 62 -13.68 16.39 7.57
CA ASP A 62 -13.29 16.46 8.96
C ASP A 62 -12.60 15.17 9.43
N GLY A 63 -11.49 15.30 10.15
CA GLY A 63 -10.70 14.16 10.63
C GLY A 63 -9.74 13.57 9.59
N TRP A 64 -9.49 14.28 8.49
CA TRP A 64 -8.55 13.88 7.44
C TRP A 64 -7.32 14.79 7.34
N SER A 65 -7.05 15.65 8.31
CA SER A 65 -5.77 16.36 8.37
C SER A 65 -4.61 15.38 8.51
N PHE A 66 -3.40 15.82 8.20
CA PHE A 66 -2.21 14.99 8.43
C PHE A 66 -2.11 14.56 9.89
N THR A 67 -2.37 15.46 10.83
CA THR A 67 -2.34 15.18 12.26
C THR A 67 -3.38 14.14 12.67
N ASP A 68 -4.58 14.17 12.07
CA ASP A 68 -5.63 13.18 12.33
C ASP A 68 -5.28 11.80 11.74
N CYS A 69 -4.61 11.78 10.59
CA CYS A 69 -4.20 10.55 9.90
C CYS A 69 -2.96 9.90 10.52
N LEU A 70 -2.05 10.68 11.11
CA LEU A 70 -0.78 10.21 11.66
C LEU A 70 -0.91 9.05 12.65
N PRO A 71 -1.87 9.03 13.60
CA PRO A 71 -2.07 7.89 14.48
C PRO A 71 -2.40 6.58 13.73
N ALA A 72 -3.06 6.66 12.57
CA ALA A 72 -3.35 5.49 11.75
C ALA A 72 -2.08 4.98 11.04
N PHE A 73 -1.24 5.87 10.53
CA PHE A 73 0.06 5.51 9.95
C PHE A 73 0.95 4.83 10.99
N LYS A 74 1.03 5.39 12.20
CA LYS A 74 1.81 4.80 13.31
C LYS A 74 1.29 3.42 13.73
N ARG A 75 -0.02 3.20 13.74
CA ARG A 75 -0.60 1.87 14.03
C ARG A 75 -0.33 0.84 12.95
N LEU A 76 -0.16 1.26 11.70
CA LEU A 76 0.11 0.39 10.57
C LEU A 76 1.54 -0.15 10.58
N GLU A 77 2.51 0.68 10.93
CA GLU A 77 3.93 0.40 10.72
C GLU A 77 4.70 0.00 11.98
N HIS A 78 5.77 -0.72 11.74
CA HIS A 78 6.89 -0.91 12.65
C HIS A 78 8.14 -0.43 11.91
N ASP A 79 8.48 0.84 12.09
CA ASP A 79 9.70 1.40 11.51
C ASP A 79 10.91 0.85 12.28
N LEU A 80 11.89 0.29 11.55
CA LEU A 80 13.06 -0.36 12.13
C LEU A 80 14.28 0.58 12.18
N ASP A 81 14.18 1.73 11.54
CA ASP A 81 15.27 2.69 11.43
C ASP A 81 15.05 3.92 12.30
N PHE A 82 13.78 4.27 12.58
CA PHE A 82 13.43 5.48 13.33
C PHE A 82 12.45 5.17 14.47
N ASP A 83 12.75 5.78 15.63
CA ASP A 83 11.89 5.80 16.82
C ASP A 83 11.69 7.25 17.25
N ASN A 84 10.75 7.93 16.60
CA ASN A 84 10.44 9.33 16.84
C ASN A 84 8.92 9.56 16.78
N GLU A 85 8.50 10.81 16.92
CA GLU A 85 7.09 11.18 16.94
C GLU A 85 6.35 10.90 15.62
N TRP A 86 7.05 10.81 14.50
CA TRP A 86 6.47 10.56 13.18
C TRP A 86 6.26 9.07 12.88
N HIS A 87 6.93 8.17 13.59
CA HIS A 87 6.96 6.74 13.28
C HIS A 87 6.27 5.86 14.32
N GLY A 88 5.79 4.71 13.86
CA GLY A 88 5.24 3.65 14.70
C GLY A 88 6.25 2.53 14.92
N ALA A 89 6.34 2.03 16.17
CA ALA A 89 7.29 1.00 16.56
C ALA A 89 6.65 -0.38 16.79
N SER A 90 5.33 -0.56 16.59
CA SER A 90 4.62 -1.78 16.98
C SER A 90 3.57 -2.26 16.00
N GLY A 91 3.42 -1.61 14.87
CA GLY A 91 2.46 -2.04 13.85
C GLY A 91 2.89 -3.32 13.15
N PRO A 92 1.99 -3.97 12.42
CA PRO A 92 2.25 -5.26 11.81
C PRO A 92 3.13 -5.19 10.55
N LEU A 93 3.30 -4.01 9.96
CA LEU A 93 4.05 -3.83 8.72
C LEU A 93 5.45 -3.30 9.01
N PRO A 94 6.50 -4.14 8.95
CA PRO A 94 7.85 -3.66 9.16
C PRO A 94 8.30 -2.81 7.97
N LEU A 95 8.91 -1.67 8.28
CA LEU A 95 9.51 -0.75 7.31
C LEU A 95 10.99 -0.58 7.61
N ARG A 96 11.80 -0.52 6.57
CA ARG A 96 13.22 -0.15 6.66
C ARG A 96 13.66 0.57 5.39
N ARG A 97 14.76 1.30 5.51
CA ARG A 97 15.44 1.92 4.37
C ARG A 97 16.67 1.09 4.01
N HIS A 98 17.03 1.08 2.73
CA HIS A 98 18.27 0.44 2.32
C HIS A 98 19.45 1.32 2.74
N PRO A 99 20.44 0.77 3.50
CA PRO A 99 21.68 1.48 3.77
C PRO A 99 22.49 1.65 2.47
N GLU A 100 23.41 2.60 2.45
CA GLU A 100 24.23 2.87 1.27
C GLU A 100 24.96 1.62 0.74
N SER A 101 25.36 0.71 1.64
CA SER A 101 26.02 -0.55 1.28
C SER A 101 25.14 -1.53 0.48
N GLU A 102 23.83 -1.37 0.51
CA GLU A 102 22.87 -2.17 -0.25
C GLU A 102 22.43 -1.50 -1.56
N LEU A 103 22.88 -0.28 -1.83
CA LEU A 103 22.53 0.42 -3.05
C LEU A 103 23.16 -0.24 -4.28
N SER A 104 22.42 -0.28 -5.37
CA SER A 104 23.00 -0.64 -6.68
C SER A 104 24.00 0.45 -7.11
N THR A 105 24.97 0.10 -7.95
CA THR A 105 25.92 1.07 -8.53
C THR A 105 25.21 2.27 -9.17
N TRP A 106 24.09 2.03 -9.84
CA TRP A 106 23.29 3.10 -10.45
C TRP A 106 22.61 4.00 -9.41
N SER A 107 22.07 3.42 -8.35
CA SER A 107 21.43 4.20 -7.27
C SER A 107 22.48 5.03 -6.52
N ALA A 108 23.65 4.48 -6.23
CA ALA A 108 24.74 5.19 -5.61
C ALA A 108 25.25 6.36 -6.49
N ALA A 109 25.43 6.10 -7.79
CA ALA A 109 25.84 7.15 -8.74
C ALA A 109 24.78 8.26 -8.86
N PHE A 110 23.48 7.93 -8.80
CA PHE A 110 22.41 8.91 -8.81
C PHE A 110 22.44 9.79 -7.56
N VAL A 111 22.58 9.19 -6.37
CA VAL A 111 22.71 9.95 -5.11
C VAL A 111 23.90 10.89 -5.15
N GLU A 112 25.07 10.38 -5.56
CA GLU A 112 26.28 11.18 -5.65
C GLU A 112 26.14 12.34 -6.68
N ALA A 113 25.55 12.09 -7.83
CA ALA A 113 25.30 13.14 -8.82
C ALA A 113 24.36 14.23 -8.27
N SER A 114 23.35 13.83 -7.50
CA SER A 114 22.40 14.75 -6.88
C SER A 114 23.09 15.63 -5.81
N ARG A 115 23.96 15.03 -4.99
CA ARG A 115 24.81 15.79 -4.03
C ARG A 115 25.63 16.85 -4.72
N ARG A 116 26.32 16.47 -5.81
CA ARG A 116 27.16 17.42 -6.59
C ARG A 116 26.35 18.55 -7.21
N LEU A 117 25.11 18.33 -7.54
CA LEU A 117 24.20 19.34 -8.06
C LEU A 117 23.56 20.21 -6.98
N GLY A 118 23.86 19.96 -5.69
CA GLY A 118 23.36 20.75 -4.58
C GLY A 118 21.92 20.40 -4.15
N TYR A 119 21.38 19.25 -4.57
CA TYR A 119 20.10 18.81 -4.05
C TYR A 119 20.24 18.41 -2.57
N PRO A 120 19.29 18.81 -1.71
CA PRO A 120 19.31 18.40 -0.31
C PRO A 120 19.20 16.89 -0.17
N GLU A 121 19.81 16.37 0.88
CA GLU A 121 19.65 14.97 1.23
C GLU A 121 18.54 14.81 2.27
N THR A 122 17.81 13.71 2.18
CA THR A 122 16.88 13.29 3.23
C THR A 122 17.14 11.86 3.63
N VAL A 123 17.13 11.61 4.91
CA VAL A 123 17.27 10.26 5.46
C VAL A 123 15.92 9.56 5.57
N ASP A 124 14.85 10.36 5.55
CA ASP A 124 13.48 9.87 5.62
C ASP A 124 12.50 10.74 4.84
N HIS A 125 11.84 10.15 3.85
CA HIS A 125 10.79 10.81 3.07
C HIS A 125 9.43 10.83 3.77
N ASN A 126 9.28 10.14 4.90
CA ASN A 126 8.03 10.09 5.67
C ASN A 126 8.02 11.05 6.86
N ASP A 127 9.14 11.69 7.13
CA ASP A 127 9.25 12.75 8.15
C ASP A 127 8.85 14.08 7.51
N PRO A 128 7.76 14.72 7.99
CA PRO A 128 7.26 15.96 7.42
C PRO A 128 8.15 17.19 7.71
N GLU A 129 9.05 17.10 8.67
CA GLU A 129 9.96 18.18 9.04
C GLU A 129 11.25 18.17 8.24
N LEU A 130 11.58 17.06 7.59
CA LEU A 130 12.75 16.97 6.75
C LEU A 130 12.50 17.59 5.37
N PRO A 131 13.52 18.22 4.77
CA PRO A 131 13.40 18.77 3.44
C PRO A 131 13.16 17.66 2.39
N SER A 132 12.40 17.96 1.37
CA SER A 132 12.35 17.14 0.18
C SER A 132 13.74 17.06 -0.46
N GLY A 133 14.21 15.85 -0.74
CA GLY A 133 15.58 15.66 -1.20
C GLY A 133 15.82 14.29 -1.82
N VAL A 134 17.08 13.94 -1.98
CA VAL A 134 17.51 12.63 -2.44
C VAL A 134 17.86 11.75 -1.24
N GLY A 135 17.33 10.53 -1.22
CA GLY A 135 17.57 9.59 -0.13
C GLY A 135 16.85 8.25 -0.30
N PRO A 136 17.01 7.36 0.65
CA PRO A 136 16.41 6.03 0.59
C PRO A 136 14.90 6.09 0.87
N HIS A 137 14.12 5.34 0.10
CA HIS A 137 12.70 5.14 0.41
C HIS A 137 12.53 4.16 1.57
N ALA A 138 11.54 4.42 2.43
CA ALA A 138 11.00 3.41 3.33
C ALA A 138 10.38 2.26 2.53
N MET A 139 10.70 1.02 2.88
CA MET A 139 10.27 -0.17 2.14
C MET A 139 9.78 -1.27 3.08
N ASN A 140 8.67 -1.92 2.71
CA ASN A 140 8.19 -3.13 3.37
C ASN A 140 8.90 -4.38 2.82
N LYS A 141 10.23 -4.40 2.93
CA LYS A 141 11.10 -5.46 2.41
C LYS A 141 12.16 -5.84 3.43
N MET A 142 12.14 -7.09 3.88
CA MET A 142 13.05 -7.64 4.90
C MET A 142 13.85 -8.79 4.33
N GLY A 143 15.18 -8.77 4.47
CA GLY A 143 16.05 -9.83 3.98
C GLY A 143 15.86 -10.19 2.49
N GLY A 144 15.58 -9.19 1.66
CA GLY A 144 15.29 -9.41 0.24
C GLY A 144 13.86 -9.87 -0.06
N GLU A 145 13.04 -10.13 0.95
CA GLU A 145 11.64 -10.57 0.81
C GLU A 145 10.64 -9.43 1.05
N ARG A 146 9.59 -9.41 0.24
CA ARG A 146 8.44 -8.54 0.40
C ARG A 146 7.62 -8.92 1.63
N ILE A 147 7.22 -7.95 2.44
CA ILE A 147 6.21 -8.14 3.47
C ILE A 147 4.91 -7.49 2.97
N SER A 148 4.07 -8.27 2.29
CA SER A 148 2.75 -7.81 1.86
C SER A 148 1.79 -7.68 3.04
N VAL A 149 0.68 -6.95 2.87
CA VAL A 149 -0.37 -6.90 3.90
C VAL A 149 -0.94 -8.28 4.24
N ALA A 150 -0.96 -9.23 3.28
CA ALA A 150 -1.33 -10.61 3.58
C ALA A 150 -0.34 -11.28 4.54
N ARG A 151 0.96 -10.99 4.42
CA ARG A 151 1.99 -11.53 5.31
C ARG A 151 1.97 -10.82 6.67
N ALA A 152 1.77 -9.50 6.66
CA ALA A 152 1.75 -8.68 7.86
C ALA A 152 0.51 -8.93 8.73
N TYR A 153 -0.68 -8.98 8.12
CA TYR A 153 -1.96 -9.06 8.84
C TYR A 153 -2.58 -10.46 8.88
N LEU A 154 -2.27 -11.32 7.91
CA LEU A 154 -2.82 -12.67 7.80
C LEU A 154 -1.73 -13.72 8.00
N GLY A 155 -0.87 -13.52 8.99
CA GLY A 155 0.14 -14.50 9.39
C GLY A 155 -0.48 -15.85 9.82
N PRO A 156 0.34 -16.92 9.99
CA PRO A 156 -0.16 -18.26 10.26
C PRO A 156 -1.12 -18.33 11.46
N GLU A 157 -0.84 -17.61 12.54
CA GLU A 157 -1.68 -17.63 13.75
C GLU A 157 -3.02 -16.91 13.55
N VAL A 158 -3.03 -15.84 12.78
CA VAL A 158 -4.28 -15.13 12.44
C VAL A 158 -5.18 -16.02 11.58
N ARG A 159 -4.61 -16.74 10.62
CA ARG A 159 -5.35 -17.65 9.73
C ARG A 159 -5.97 -18.83 10.45
N LYS A 160 -5.46 -19.22 11.62
CA LYS A 160 -6.02 -20.30 12.46
C LYS A 160 -7.23 -19.86 13.30
N ARG A 161 -7.53 -18.56 13.37
CA ARG A 161 -8.66 -18.06 14.18
C ARG A 161 -9.98 -18.64 13.68
N ARG A 162 -10.76 -19.23 14.57
CA ARG A 162 -12.07 -19.85 14.25
C ARG A 162 -13.07 -18.90 13.61
N GLY A 163 -13.02 -17.61 13.95
CA GLY A 163 -13.92 -16.58 13.42
C GLY A 163 -13.45 -15.94 12.11
N LEU A 164 -12.34 -16.39 11.51
CA LEU A 164 -11.80 -15.85 10.26
C LEU A 164 -11.96 -16.86 9.12
N SER A 165 -12.63 -16.44 8.06
CA SER A 165 -12.70 -17.17 6.79
C SER A 165 -12.11 -16.35 5.67
N ILE A 166 -11.20 -16.93 4.89
CA ILE A 166 -10.61 -16.30 3.70
C ILE A 166 -11.09 -17.06 2.48
N SER A 167 -11.98 -16.45 1.71
CA SER A 167 -12.50 -17.01 0.47
C SER A 167 -11.66 -16.57 -0.72
N ALA A 168 -10.59 -17.31 -1.02
CA ALA A 168 -9.79 -17.08 -2.22
C ALA A 168 -10.56 -17.52 -3.48
N ASN A 169 -10.10 -17.07 -4.67
CA ASN A 169 -10.73 -17.34 -5.96
C ASN A 169 -12.22 -16.94 -6.01
N THR A 170 -12.59 -15.93 -5.23
CA THR A 170 -13.96 -15.44 -5.14
C THR A 170 -13.99 -14.00 -5.68
N PHE A 171 -14.71 -13.78 -6.75
CA PHE A 171 -14.84 -12.49 -7.41
C PHE A 171 -16.05 -11.74 -6.86
N ALA A 172 -15.84 -10.55 -6.28
CA ALA A 172 -16.91 -9.67 -5.86
C ALA A 172 -17.50 -8.96 -7.09
N ARG A 173 -18.73 -9.30 -7.46
CA ARG A 173 -19.39 -8.78 -8.66
C ARG A 173 -20.03 -7.42 -8.42
N ARG A 174 -20.85 -7.34 -7.37
CA ARG A 174 -21.56 -6.10 -7.03
C ARG A 174 -22.06 -6.11 -5.59
N ILE A 175 -22.20 -4.90 -5.04
CA ILE A 175 -22.93 -4.68 -3.79
C ILE A 175 -24.41 -4.66 -4.11
N VAL A 176 -25.21 -5.38 -3.34
CA VAL A 176 -26.66 -5.47 -3.50
C VAL A 176 -27.34 -4.62 -2.43
N PHE A 177 -28.20 -3.69 -2.89
CA PHE A 177 -29.02 -2.85 -2.03
C PHE A 177 -30.49 -3.18 -2.18
N GLU A 178 -31.24 -3.03 -1.10
CA GLU A 178 -32.68 -2.97 -1.08
C GLU A 178 -33.09 -1.55 -0.65
N GLY A 179 -33.51 -0.72 -1.61
CA GLY A 179 -33.61 0.71 -1.41
C GLY A 179 -32.24 1.32 -1.05
N ARG A 180 -32.13 1.92 0.13
CA ARG A 180 -30.86 2.50 0.66
C ARG A 180 -30.12 1.57 1.64
N ARG A 181 -30.68 0.39 1.91
CA ARG A 181 -30.10 -0.55 2.88
C ARG A 181 -29.23 -1.56 2.15
N PHE A 182 -28.00 -1.75 2.64
CA PHE A 182 -27.14 -2.84 2.20
C PHE A 182 -27.81 -4.20 2.46
N ARG A 183 -27.86 -5.06 1.45
CA ARG A 183 -28.44 -6.41 1.51
C ARG A 183 -27.38 -7.49 1.52
N GLY A 184 -26.33 -7.31 0.74
CA GLY A 184 -25.27 -8.29 0.63
C GLY A 184 -24.30 -7.98 -0.50
N LEU A 185 -23.33 -8.86 -0.65
CA LEU A 185 -22.33 -8.85 -1.70
C LEU A 185 -22.56 -10.05 -2.62
N GLU A 186 -22.85 -9.80 -3.88
CA GLU A 186 -22.90 -10.83 -4.90
C GLU A 186 -21.48 -11.25 -5.28
N VAL A 187 -21.17 -12.51 -5.11
CA VAL A 187 -19.84 -13.06 -5.41
C VAL A 187 -19.96 -14.23 -6.39
N GLU A 188 -18.90 -14.43 -7.16
CA GLU A 188 -18.77 -15.56 -8.07
C GLU A 188 -17.54 -16.40 -7.69
N ARG A 189 -17.73 -17.70 -7.59
CA ARG A 189 -16.69 -18.69 -7.38
C ARG A 189 -17.00 -19.95 -8.17
N ASP A 190 -16.00 -20.42 -8.92
CA ASP A 190 -16.10 -21.65 -9.72
C ASP A 190 -17.33 -21.67 -10.69
N GLY A 191 -17.71 -20.48 -11.20
CA GLY A 191 -18.87 -20.28 -12.08
C GLY A 191 -20.21 -20.16 -11.36
N GLU A 192 -20.26 -20.35 -10.04
CA GLU A 192 -21.47 -20.18 -9.25
C GLU A 192 -21.55 -18.76 -8.66
N VAL A 193 -22.72 -18.17 -8.78
CA VAL A 193 -23.03 -16.85 -8.20
C VAL A 193 -23.79 -17.04 -6.89
N ARG A 194 -23.32 -16.38 -5.83
CA ARG A 194 -23.93 -16.45 -4.49
C ARG A 194 -24.04 -15.06 -3.89
N LEU A 195 -25.04 -14.85 -3.04
CA LEU A 195 -25.18 -13.66 -2.21
C LEU A 195 -24.60 -13.94 -0.83
N LEU A 196 -23.57 -13.19 -0.44
CA LEU A 196 -23.05 -13.16 0.92
C LEU A 196 -23.75 -12.04 1.68
N THR A 197 -24.30 -12.34 2.83
CA THR A 197 -24.95 -11.38 3.73
C THR A 197 -24.10 -11.18 4.98
N ALA A 198 -24.29 -10.05 5.66
CA ALA A 198 -23.68 -9.77 6.94
C ALA A 198 -24.73 -9.28 7.94
N ASP A 199 -24.67 -9.80 9.18
CA ASP A 199 -25.62 -9.45 10.23
C ASP A 199 -25.34 -8.09 10.87
N ARG A 200 -24.09 -7.62 10.78
CA ARG A 200 -23.67 -6.37 11.44
C ARG A 200 -23.07 -5.35 10.47
N LEU A 201 -21.95 -5.65 9.86
CA LEU A 201 -21.17 -4.69 9.11
C LEU A 201 -20.48 -5.35 7.89
N VAL A 202 -20.43 -4.59 6.80
CA VAL A 202 -19.52 -4.83 5.66
C VAL A 202 -18.61 -3.62 5.51
N VAL A 203 -17.32 -3.88 5.36
CA VAL A 203 -16.26 -2.86 5.23
C VAL A 203 -15.63 -2.99 3.84
#